data_9470e825e9d241c17c0e0154dad0a1ab
#
_entry.id   9470e825e9d241c17c0e0154dad0a1ab
#
_cell.length_a   1.000
_cell.length_b   1.000
_cell.length_c   1.000
_cell.angle_alpha   90.00
_cell.angle_beta   90.00
_cell.angle_gamma   90.00
#
_symmetry.space_group_name_H-M   'P 1'
#
loop_
_entity.id
_entity.type
_entity.pdbx_description
1 polymer ?
#
loop_
_entity_poly.entity_id
_entity_poly.type
_entity_poly.pdbx_seq_one_letter_code
_entity_poly.pdbx_strand_id
1 'polypeptide(L)'
;MNNFPYHRICVVGVTGSGKSTLASDLARRLQLPFVELDALYWGPDWTACSDEELRQRADEVIRGDAWVVDGNYSSIRDLTWPRAEAVVWLDYPLPLILWRLWKRTWKRVLTKENLWGTNTEILWPQFFSKDSLFLWALKTYWKRKRTYTDLLSRPEYASLRVYHFKSPRETEAWLRQGIL
;
A
#
# COMPACT_ATOMS: atom_id res chain seq x y z
N MET A 1 25.13 -7.17 -7.49
CA MET A 1 24.07 -8.03 -8.05
C MET A 1 22.90 -8.01 -7.08
N ASN A 2 21.71 -7.69 -7.59
CA ASN A 2 20.52 -7.56 -6.77
C ASN A 2 20.13 -8.96 -6.22
N ASN A 3 20.20 -9.15 -4.91
CA ASN A 3 20.01 -10.46 -4.28
C ASN A 3 18.55 -10.73 -3.87
N PHE A 4 17.61 -9.90 -4.34
CA PHE A 4 16.19 -10.04 -4.04
C PHE A 4 15.50 -10.84 -5.16
N PRO A 5 15.12 -12.11 -4.92
CA PRO A 5 14.74 -13.04 -5.99
C PRO A 5 13.27 -12.94 -6.42
N TYR A 6 12.49 -12.01 -5.85
CA TYR A 6 11.05 -11.96 -6.06
C TYR A 6 10.67 -10.90 -7.08
N HIS A 7 9.75 -11.25 -7.97
CA HIS A 7 9.27 -10.41 -9.05
C HIS A 7 7.81 -9.98 -8.87
N ARG A 8 7.02 -10.72 -8.07
CA ARG A 8 5.62 -10.39 -7.75
C ARG A 8 5.49 -10.06 -6.28
N ILE A 9 5.40 -8.76 -6.00
CA ILE A 9 5.52 -8.22 -4.63
C ILE A 9 4.26 -7.42 -4.28
N CYS A 10 3.63 -7.73 -3.14
CA CYS A 10 2.59 -6.90 -2.53
C CYS A 10 3.17 -6.06 -1.39
N VAL A 11 2.94 -4.76 -1.41
CA VAL A 11 3.29 -3.87 -0.29
C VAL A 11 2.01 -3.45 0.43
N VAL A 12 1.91 -3.81 1.71
CA VAL A 12 0.72 -3.60 2.52
C VAL A 12 1.05 -2.82 3.80
N GLY A 13 0.04 -2.17 4.36
CA GLY A 13 0.18 -1.38 5.58
C GLY A 13 -0.96 -0.39 5.73
N VAL A 14 -1.10 0.23 6.89
CA VAL A 14 -2.14 1.23 7.14
C VAL A 14 -1.88 2.50 6.30
N THR A 15 -2.93 3.28 6.00
CA THR A 15 -2.74 4.60 5.37
C THR A 15 -1.75 5.43 6.20
N GLY A 16 -0.82 6.13 5.54
CA GLY A 16 0.26 6.87 6.21
C GLY A 16 1.48 6.04 6.64
N SER A 17 1.48 4.70 6.46
CA SER A 17 2.66 3.88 6.74
C SER A 17 3.84 4.12 5.79
N GLY A 18 3.58 4.67 4.59
CA GLY A 18 4.59 4.88 3.54
C GLY A 18 4.69 3.74 2.54
N LYS A 19 3.66 2.88 2.47
CA LYS A 19 3.61 1.75 1.53
C LYS A 19 3.81 2.16 0.08
N SER A 20 3.14 3.25 -0.40
CA SER A 20 3.26 3.71 -1.79
C SER A 20 4.68 4.20 -2.11
N THR A 21 5.31 4.91 -1.17
CA THR A 21 6.71 5.33 -1.32
C THR A 21 7.65 4.12 -1.41
N LEU A 22 7.45 3.13 -0.54
CA LEU A 22 8.27 1.91 -0.56
C LEU A 22 8.02 1.09 -1.82
N ALA A 23 6.77 0.90 -2.22
CA ALA A 23 6.42 0.11 -3.40
C ALA A 23 6.99 0.74 -4.69
N SER A 24 6.87 2.05 -4.83
CA SER A 24 7.47 2.79 -5.95
C SER A 24 9.00 2.69 -5.95
N ASP A 25 9.66 2.82 -4.79
CA ASP A 25 11.12 2.66 -4.68
C ASP A 25 11.58 1.23 -5.00
N LEU A 26 10.86 0.22 -4.53
CA LEU A 26 11.11 -1.19 -4.87
C LEU A 26 10.96 -1.44 -6.37
N ALA A 27 9.86 -0.99 -6.97
CA ALA A 27 9.61 -1.14 -8.39
C ALA A 27 10.72 -0.52 -9.23
N ARG A 28 11.16 0.69 -8.88
CA ARG A 28 12.26 1.38 -9.55
C ARG A 28 13.60 0.64 -9.41
N ARG A 29 13.96 0.18 -8.20
CA ARG A 29 15.23 -0.52 -7.94
C ARG A 29 15.28 -1.89 -8.60
N LEU A 30 14.16 -2.60 -8.61
CA LEU A 30 14.04 -3.93 -9.18
C LEU A 30 13.70 -3.90 -10.68
N GLN A 31 13.45 -2.71 -11.24
CA GLN A 31 12.99 -2.50 -12.63
C GLN A 31 11.70 -3.28 -12.93
N LEU A 32 10.77 -3.29 -11.98
CA LEU A 32 9.48 -3.97 -12.09
C LEU A 32 8.35 -2.96 -12.35
N PRO A 33 7.26 -3.36 -13.03
CA PRO A 33 6.05 -2.54 -13.13
C PRO A 33 5.49 -2.18 -11.75
N PHE A 34 5.16 -0.90 -11.55
CA PHE A 34 4.50 -0.40 -10.35
C PHE A 34 3.00 -0.31 -10.56
N VAL A 35 2.22 -0.90 -9.67
CA VAL A 35 0.75 -0.90 -9.70
C VAL A 35 0.24 -0.28 -8.40
N GLU A 36 -0.35 0.90 -8.50
CA GLU A 36 -1.01 1.59 -7.39
C GLU A 36 -2.51 1.30 -7.43
N LEU A 37 -3.02 0.50 -6.48
CA LEU A 37 -4.44 0.13 -6.47
C LEU A 37 -5.38 1.32 -6.24
N ASP A 38 -4.93 2.34 -5.52
CA ASP A 38 -5.70 3.56 -5.34
C ASP A 38 -5.94 4.28 -6.68
N ALA A 39 -4.97 4.25 -7.61
CA ALA A 39 -5.12 4.79 -8.95
C ALA A 39 -6.09 3.98 -9.84
N LEU A 40 -6.26 2.69 -9.58
CA LEU A 40 -7.26 1.85 -10.26
C LEU A 40 -8.66 2.04 -9.69
N TYR A 41 -8.76 2.40 -8.41
CA TYR A 41 -10.02 2.51 -7.68
C TYR A 41 -10.66 3.89 -7.81
N TRP A 42 -9.86 4.97 -7.75
CA TRP A 42 -10.37 6.33 -7.78
C TRP A 42 -10.36 6.93 -9.17
N GLY A 43 -11.53 7.31 -9.65
CA GLY A 43 -11.72 8.14 -10.83
C GLY A 43 -11.74 9.64 -10.52
N PRO A 44 -12.11 10.48 -11.51
CA PRO A 44 -12.26 11.93 -11.32
C PRO A 44 -13.20 12.25 -10.17
N ASP A 45 -12.95 13.37 -9.49
CA ASP A 45 -13.74 13.88 -8.36
C ASP A 45 -13.93 12.86 -7.24
N TRP A 46 -12.91 12.04 -6.98
CA TRP A 46 -12.94 10.97 -5.98
C TRP A 46 -14.07 9.94 -6.20
N THR A 47 -14.48 9.73 -7.44
CA THR A 47 -15.48 8.73 -7.76
C THR A 47 -14.89 7.34 -7.61
N ALA A 48 -15.45 6.55 -6.70
CA ALA A 48 -15.01 5.16 -6.49
C ALA A 48 -15.56 4.27 -7.59
N CYS A 49 -14.75 3.38 -8.16
CA CYS A 49 -15.26 2.31 -9.01
C CYS A 49 -15.90 1.18 -8.18
N SER A 50 -16.67 0.33 -8.80
CA SER A 50 -17.23 -0.87 -8.15
C SER A 50 -16.13 -1.88 -7.82
N ASP A 51 -16.40 -2.79 -6.88
CA ASP A 51 -15.47 -3.89 -6.57
C ASP A 51 -15.24 -4.78 -7.80
N GLU A 52 -16.24 -4.97 -8.65
CA GLU A 52 -16.19 -5.72 -9.91
C GLU A 52 -15.20 -5.08 -10.90
N GLU A 53 -15.33 -3.76 -11.10
CA GLU A 53 -14.43 -3.00 -11.97
C GLU A 53 -12.99 -2.99 -11.42
N LEU A 54 -12.81 -2.84 -10.09
CA LEU A 54 -11.49 -2.93 -9.48
C LEU A 54 -10.87 -4.30 -9.71
N ARG A 55 -11.64 -5.38 -9.55
CA ARG A 55 -11.16 -6.75 -9.79
C ARG A 55 -10.72 -6.95 -11.24
N GLN A 56 -11.51 -6.48 -12.20
CA GLN A 56 -11.17 -6.56 -13.62
C GLN A 56 -9.88 -5.79 -13.93
N ARG A 57 -9.79 -4.52 -13.53
CA ARG A 57 -8.62 -3.67 -13.74
C ARG A 57 -7.36 -4.25 -13.06
N ALA A 58 -7.52 -4.75 -11.82
CA ALA A 58 -6.42 -5.38 -11.10
C ALA A 58 -5.96 -6.67 -11.79
N ASP A 59 -6.88 -7.54 -12.23
CA ASP A 59 -6.53 -8.78 -12.93
C ASP A 59 -5.73 -8.51 -14.21
N GLU A 60 -6.10 -7.48 -14.97
CA GLU A 60 -5.37 -7.08 -16.18
C GLU A 60 -3.92 -6.71 -15.90
N VAL A 61 -3.67 -5.90 -14.86
CA VAL A 61 -2.31 -5.38 -14.57
C VAL A 61 -1.41 -6.40 -13.85
N ILE A 62 -2.01 -7.38 -13.13
CA ILE A 62 -1.24 -8.42 -12.42
C ILE A 62 -1.12 -9.75 -13.20
N ARG A 63 -1.56 -9.79 -14.47
CA ARG A 63 -1.37 -10.99 -15.34
C ARG A 63 0.09 -11.29 -15.65
N GLY A 64 0.92 -10.24 -15.67
CA GLY A 64 2.34 -10.37 -15.94
C GLY A 64 3.10 -11.15 -14.87
N ASP A 65 4.28 -11.64 -15.24
CA ASP A 65 5.14 -12.41 -14.34
C ASP A 65 5.93 -11.54 -13.36
N ALA A 66 5.80 -10.21 -13.45
CA ALA A 66 6.55 -9.27 -12.63
C ALA A 66 5.75 -8.00 -12.34
N TRP A 67 5.66 -7.61 -11.06
CA TRP A 67 4.99 -6.39 -10.60
C TRP A 67 5.24 -6.11 -9.12
N VAL A 68 5.10 -4.83 -8.75
CA VAL A 68 5.01 -4.39 -7.36
C VAL A 68 3.65 -3.71 -7.16
N VAL A 69 2.78 -4.33 -6.38
CA VAL A 69 1.44 -3.83 -6.08
C VAL A 69 1.44 -3.09 -4.75
N ASP A 70 0.96 -1.84 -4.76
CA ASP A 70 0.67 -1.03 -3.58
C ASP A 70 -0.82 -0.99 -3.29
N GLY A 71 -1.23 -1.41 -2.12
CA GLY A 71 -2.60 -1.26 -1.65
C GLY A 71 -3.11 -2.40 -0.76
N ASN A 72 -4.30 -2.17 -0.18
CA ASN A 72 -4.87 -3.04 0.84
C ASN A 72 -6.32 -3.43 0.58
N TYR A 73 -6.75 -3.49 -0.65
CA TYR A 73 -8.14 -3.81 -0.99
C TYR A 73 -8.46 -5.27 -0.70
N SER A 74 -9.42 -5.50 0.19
CA SER A 74 -9.85 -6.86 0.56
C SER A 74 -10.59 -7.57 -0.57
N SER A 75 -11.27 -6.81 -1.43
CA SER A 75 -12.05 -7.31 -2.57
C SER A 75 -11.21 -7.93 -3.68
N ILE A 76 -9.89 -7.69 -3.69
CA ILE A 76 -8.98 -8.25 -4.70
C ILE A 76 -7.81 -9.05 -4.09
N ARG A 77 -7.82 -9.29 -2.78
CA ARG A 77 -6.73 -10.00 -2.11
C ARG A 77 -6.60 -11.43 -2.60
N ASP A 78 -7.72 -12.09 -2.85
CA ASP A 78 -7.79 -13.43 -3.42
C ASP A 78 -7.23 -13.53 -4.84
N LEU A 79 -7.11 -12.40 -5.56
CA LEU A 79 -6.43 -12.33 -6.85
C LEU A 79 -4.93 -12.06 -6.70
N THR A 80 -4.56 -11.12 -5.82
CA THR A 80 -3.19 -10.60 -5.72
C THR A 80 -2.28 -11.51 -4.91
N TRP A 81 -2.70 -11.95 -3.72
CA TRP A 81 -1.84 -12.69 -2.80
C TRP A 81 -1.48 -14.11 -3.27
N PRO A 82 -2.38 -14.92 -3.89
CA PRO A 82 -1.99 -16.22 -4.43
C PRO A 82 -0.98 -16.15 -5.59
N ARG A 83 -0.94 -15.01 -6.30
CA ARG A 83 0.04 -14.78 -7.38
C ARG A 83 1.34 -14.14 -6.88
N ALA A 84 1.32 -13.53 -5.70
CA ALA A 84 2.50 -12.90 -5.11
C ALA A 84 3.53 -13.93 -4.66
N GLU A 85 4.80 -13.56 -4.71
CA GLU A 85 5.93 -14.31 -4.15
C GLU A 85 6.34 -13.76 -2.79
N ALA A 86 6.17 -12.44 -2.62
CA ALA A 86 6.49 -11.75 -1.39
C ALA A 86 5.43 -10.74 -0.97
N VAL A 87 5.23 -10.62 0.32
CA VAL A 87 4.45 -9.55 0.95
C VAL A 87 5.36 -8.74 1.86
N VAL A 88 5.41 -7.43 1.62
CA VAL A 88 6.12 -6.48 2.47
C VAL A 88 5.09 -5.75 3.33
N TRP A 89 5.08 -6.04 4.62
CA TRP A 89 4.11 -5.48 5.55
C TRP A 89 4.72 -4.41 6.45
N LEU A 90 4.25 -3.16 6.29
CA LEU A 90 4.62 -2.03 7.14
C LEU A 90 3.64 -1.92 8.32
N ASP A 91 4.04 -2.47 9.47
CA ASP A 91 3.29 -2.47 10.74
C ASP A 91 3.86 -1.43 11.72
N TYR A 92 3.94 -0.18 11.28
CA TYR A 92 4.53 0.88 12.07
C TYR A 92 3.62 1.34 13.21
N PRO A 93 4.18 1.89 14.32
CA PRO A 93 3.40 2.41 15.43
C PRO A 93 2.42 3.51 15.02
N LEU A 94 1.22 3.48 15.59
CA LEU A 94 0.15 4.44 15.28
C LEU A 94 0.58 5.91 15.42
N PRO A 95 1.33 6.36 16.44
CA PRO A 95 1.79 7.74 16.53
C PRO A 95 2.62 8.19 15.32
N LEU A 96 3.49 7.33 14.81
CA LEU A 96 4.28 7.61 13.61
C LEU A 96 3.40 7.73 12.37
N ILE A 97 2.40 6.85 12.24
CA ILE A 97 1.43 6.89 11.14
C ILE A 97 0.65 8.20 11.14
N LEU A 98 0.12 8.60 12.30
CA LEU A 98 -0.63 9.85 12.44
C LEU A 98 0.23 11.08 12.15
N TRP A 99 1.48 11.10 12.62
CA TRP A 99 2.43 12.15 12.30
C TRP A 99 2.71 12.26 10.79
N ARG A 100 2.94 11.12 10.12
CA ARG A 100 3.16 11.08 8.67
C ARG A 100 1.94 11.53 7.88
N LEU A 101 0.74 11.11 8.30
CA LEU A 101 -0.52 11.57 7.71
C LEU A 101 -0.67 13.07 7.84
N TRP A 102 -0.45 13.62 9.05
CA TRP A 102 -0.51 15.06 9.29
C TRP A 102 0.44 15.83 8.37
N LYS A 103 1.73 15.44 8.35
CA LYS A 103 2.74 16.07 7.50
C LYS A 103 2.40 15.99 6.01
N ARG A 104 1.90 14.83 5.54
CA ARG A 104 1.50 14.62 4.16
C ARG A 104 0.31 15.49 3.77
N THR A 105 -0.74 15.52 4.59
CA THR A 105 -1.93 16.31 4.33
C THR A 105 -1.59 17.80 4.24
N TRP A 106 -0.81 18.32 5.19
CA TRP A 106 -0.33 19.70 5.12
C TRP A 106 0.45 20.00 3.84
N LYS A 107 1.41 19.14 3.48
CA LYS A 107 2.18 19.30 2.24
C LYS A 107 1.25 19.36 1.02
N ARG A 108 0.37 18.38 0.87
CA ARG A 108 -0.52 18.26 -0.30
C ARG A 108 -1.48 19.43 -0.44
N VAL A 109 -2.01 19.92 0.66
CA VAL A 109 -2.88 21.11 0.64
C VAL A 109 -2.10 22.36 0.26
N LEU A 110 -0.91 22.57 0.83
CA LEU A 110 -0.08 23.73 0.51
C LEU A 110 0.41 23.71 -0.95
N THR A 111 0.75 22.54 -1.47
CA THR A 111 1.24 22.41 -2.85
C THR A 111 0.13 22.20 -3.88
N LYS A 112 -1.13 22.06 -3.45
CA LYS A 112 -2.28 21.70 -4.33
C LYS A 112 -1.95 20.52 -5.23
N GLU A 113 -1.31 19.50 -4.65
CA GLU A 113 -0.86 18.30 -5.36
C GLU A 113 -2.04 17.60 -6.02
N ASN A 114 -1.98 17.44 -7.35
CA ASN A 114 -2.96 16.66 -8.10
C ASN A 114 -2.67 15.18 -7.95
N LEU A 115 -3.69 14.42 -7.55
CA LEU A 115 -3.63 12.97 -7.41
C LEU A 115 -4.39 12.34 -8.57
N TRP A 116 -3.75 11.41 -9.26
CA TRP A 116 -4.32 10.64 -10.39
C TRP A 116 -5.00 11.53 -11.44
N GLY A 117 -4.39 12.70 -11.71
CA GLY A 117 -4.77 13.61 -12.80
C GLY A 117 -5.78 14.70 -12.43
N THR A 118 -6.77 14.46 -11.59
CA THR A 118 -7.85 15.43 -11.31
C THR A 118 -8.15 15.67 -9.84
N ASN A 119 -7.76 14.75 -8.96
CA ASN A 119 -8.14 14.79 -7.55
C ASN A 119 -7.18 15.66 -6.72
N THR A 120 -7.71 16.54 -5.88
CA THR A 120 -6.94 17.33 -4.91
C THR A 120 -7.40 17.04 -3.48
N GLU A 121 -6.47 17.00 -2.52
CA GLU A 121 -6.83 16.90 -1.10
C GLU A 121 -7.25 18.28 -0.57
N ILE A 122 -8.41 18.34 0.08
CA ILE A 122 -8.91 19.52 0.77
C ILE A 122 -8.72 19.33 2.28
N LEU A 123 -8.18 20.33 2.98
CA LEU A 123 -7.74 20.24 4.38
C LEU A 123 -8.90 19.96 5.34
N TRP A 124 -10.00 20.70 5.20
CA TRP A 124 -11.09 20.69 6.15
C TRP A 124 -11.81 19.34 6.30
N PRO A 125 -12.16 18.62 5.20
CA PRO A 125 -12.74 17.29 5.29
C PRO A 125 -11.80 16.26 5.92
N GLN A 126 -10.49 16.41 5.76
CA GLN A 126 -9.50 15.46 6.28
C GLN A 126 -9.42 15.46 7.81
N PHE A 127 -9.80 16.54 8.47
CA PHE A 127 -9.75 16.63 9.94
C PHE A 127 -11.13 16.46 10.60
N PHE A 128 -12.19 16.94 9.97
CA PHE A 128 -13.50 17.11 10.62
C PHE A 128 -14.64 16.29 9.99
N SER A 129 -14.41 15.60 8.86
CA SER A 129 -15.45 14.75 8.27
C SER A 129 -15.39 13.32 8.79
N LYS A 130 -16.50 12.58 8.60
CA LYS A 130 -16.54 11.13 8.86
C LYS A 130 -15.60 10.34 7.97
N ASP A 131 -15.20 10.91 6.83
CA ASP A 131 -14.30 10.35 5.83
C ASP A 131 -12.83 10.76 6.05
N SER A 132 -12.53 11.34 7.20
CA SER A 132 -11.19 11.74 7.60
C SER A 132 -10.21 10.55 7.54
N LEU A 133 -9.09 10.74 6.85
CA LEU A 133 -8.01 9.74 6.79
C LEU A 133 -7.43 9.44 8.18
N PHE A 134 -7.48 10.39 9.11
CA PHE A 134 -7.05 10.18 10.50
C PHE A 134 -7.99 9.25 11.24
N LEU A 135 -9.31 9.48 11.13
CA LEU A 135 -10.32 8.58 11.70
C LEU A 135 -10.27 7.21 11.05
N TRP A 136 -10.07 7.17 9.74
CA TRP A 136 -9.88 5.91 9.02
C TRP A 136 -8.65 5.15 9.51
N ALA A 137 -7.51 5.83 9.67
CA ALA A 137 -6.30 5.21 10.21
C ALA A 137 -6.53 4.64 11.62
N LEU A 138 -7.16 5.41 12.52
CA LEU A 138 -7.48 4.96 13.88
C LEU A 138 -8.40 3.73 13.88
N LYS A 139 -9.51 3.78 13.13
CA LYS A 139 -10.49 2.69 13.05
C LYS A 139 -9.91 1.41 12.44
N THR A 140 -9.05 1.57 11.44
CA THR A 140 -8.54 0.41 10.67
C THR A 140 -7.22 -0.14 11.20
N TYR A 141 -6.47 0.61 12.01
CA TYR A 141 -5.15 0.21 12.50
C TYR A 141 -5.15 -1.15 13.19
N TRP A 142 -5.93 -1.29 14.28
CA TRP A 142 -6.01 -2.54 15.05
C TRP A 142 -6.65 -3.66 14.27
N LYS A 143 -7.71 -3.35 13.50
CA LYS A 143 -8.38 -4.32 12.64
C LYS A 143 -7.42 -4.90 11.62
N ARG A 144 -6.69 -4.06 10.89
CA ARG A 144 -5.72 -4.50 9.86
C ARG A 144 -4.57 -5.29 10.45
N LYS A 145 -4.04 -4.85 11.58
CA LYS A 145 -2.99 -5.59 12.28
C LYS A 145 -3.42 -7.01 12.62
N ARG A 146 -4.58 -7.19 13.23
CA ARG A 146 -5.15 -8.51 13.53
C ARG A 146 -5.41 -9.32 12.26
N THR A 147 -6.03 -8.70 11.26
CA THR A 147 -6.35 -9.36 9.99
C THR A 147 -5.10 -9.87 9.28
N TYR A 148 -4.03 -9.08 9.20
CA TYR A 148 -2.80 -9.53 8.53
C TYR A 148 -2.06 -10.59 9.33
N THR A 149 -2.01 -10.49 10.65
CA THR A 149 -1.45 -11.55 11.50
C THR A 149 -2.19 -12.87 11.27
N ASP A 150 -3.53 -12.85 11.26
CA ASP A 150 -4.35 -14.02 11.00
C ASP A 150 -4.16 -14.57 9.58
N LEU A 151 -4.29 -13.73 8.56
CA LEU A 151 -4.18 -14.16 7.17
C LEU A 151 -2.80 -14.76 6.84
N LEU A 152 -1.72 -14.10 7.27
CA LEU A 152 -0.35 -14.56 6.98
C LEU A 152 0.05 -15.82 7.76
N SER A 153 -0.75 -16.22 8.75
CA SER A 153 -0.59 -17.51 9.44
C SER A 153 -1.33 -18.67 8.78
N ARG A 154 -2.18 -18.40 7.79
CA ARG A 154 -3.01 -19.44 7.15
C ARG A 154 -2.19 -20.28 6.17
N PRO A 155 -2.49 -21.59 6.09
CA PRO A 155 -1.78 -22.51 5.16
C PRO A 155 -1.83 -22.07 3.69
N GLU A 156 -2.93 -21.42 3.28
CA GLU A 156 -3.11 -20.93 1.89
C GLU A 156 -2.07 -19.89 1.46
N TYR A 157 -1.44 -19.19 2.43
CA TYR A 157 -0.40 -18.20 2.20
C TYR A 157 0.99 -18.64 2.67
N ALA A 158 1.18 -19.92 2.98
CA ALA A 158 2.46 -20.45 3.48
C ALA A 158 3.61 -20.31 2.47
N SER A 159 3.30 -20.23 1.17
CA SER A 159 4.29 -20.00 0.11
C SER A 159 4.77 -18.56 0.02
N LEU A 160 4.05 -17.61 0.60
CA LEU A 160 4.43 -16.19 0.56
C LEU A 160 5.64 -15.90 1.47
N ARG A 161 6.66 -15.28 0.92
CA ARG A 161 7.73 -14.71 1.73
C ARG A 161 7.25 -13.43 2.40
N VAL A 162 7.16 -13.41 3.70
CA VAL A 162 6.68 -12.25 4.47
C VAL A 162 7.86 -11.45 5.01
N TYR A 163 7.91 -10.16 4.66
CA TYR A 163 8.80 -9.15 5.21
C TYR A 163 7.98 -8.23 6.10
N HIS A 164 8.04 -8.44 7.42
CA HIS A 164 7.27 -7.69 8.40
C HIS A 164 8.15 -6.69 9.13
N PHE A 165 7.88 -5.40 8.95
CA PHE A 165 8.66 -4.30 9.52
C PHE A 165 7.83 -3.49 10.51
N LYS A 166 8.37 -3.32 11.70
CA LYS A 166 7.74 -2.56 12.79
C LYS A 166 8.27 -1.13 12.89
N SER A 167 9.33 -0.80 12.16
CA SER A 167 9.91 0.55 12.15
C SER A 167 10.50 0.93 10.79
N PRO A 168 10.59 2.24 10.46
CA PRO A 168 11.28 2.71 9.27
C PRO A 168 12.76 2.29 9.22
N ARG A 169 13.42 2.24 10.38
CA ARG A 169 14.84 1.83 10.48
C ARG A 169 15.05 0.40 10.00
N GLU A 170 14.14 -0.51 10.38
CA GLU A 170 14.19 -1.91 9.91
C GLU A 170 14.02 -1.98 8.39
N THR A 171 13.04 -1.23 7.84
CA THR A 171 12.80 -1.18 6.40
C THR A 171 14.00 -0.61 5.64
N GLU A 172 14.58 0.47 6.13
CA GLU A 172 15.77 1.08 5.52
C GLU A 172 17.00 0.15 5.58
N ALA A 173 17.21 -0.53 6.71
CA ALA A 173 18.28 -1.50 6.85
C ALA A 173 18.12 -2.66 5.85
N TRP A 174 16.92 -3.18 5.73
CA TRP A 174 16.60 -4.23 4.76
C TRP A 174 16.83 -3.77 3.31
N LEU A 175 16.38 -2.56 2.94
CA LEU A 175 16.61 -2.00 1.61
C LEU A 175 18.11 -1.88 1.26
N ARG A 176 18.95 -1.53 2.26
CA ARG A 176 20.41 -1.42 2.06
C ARG A 176 21.11 -2.77 1.94
N GLN A 177 20.63 -3.80 2.62
CA GLN A 177 21.27 -5.11 2.66
C GLN A 177 20.83 -6.06 1.55
N GLY A 178 19.61 -5.93 1.06
CA GLY A 178 18.99 -6.91 0.18
C GLY A 178 18.68 -6.44 -1.25
N ILE A 179 18.68 -5.12 -1.50
CA ILE A 179 18.15 -4.55 -2.76
C ILE A 179 19.11 -3.55 -3.41
N LEU A 180 20.31 -3.42 -2.87
CA LEU A 180 21.41 -2.61 -3.43
C LEU A 180 22.37 -3.47 -4.24
#